data_6e3e639ca6a8a2a73b320c8fe4b19a5c
#
_entry.id   6e3e639ca6a8a2a73b320c8fe4b19a5c
#
_cell.length_a   1.000
_cell.length_b   1.000
_cell.length_c   1.000
_cell.angle_alpha   90.00
_cell.angle_beta   90.00
_cell.angle_gamma   90.00
#
_symmetry.space_group_name_H-M   'P 1'
#
loop_
_entity.id
_entity.type
_entity.pdbx_description
1 polymer ?
#
loop_
_entity_poly.entity_id
_entity_poly.type
_entity_poly.pdbx_seq_one_letter_code
_entity_poly.pdbx_strand_id
1 'polypeptide(L)'
;MVGRVVETTVETPQPPAQAYRLETFRTELTGYCYRMLGSGFEAEDAVQETLVRAWRSFDRYDERRGSLRTWLYRIATNVCLDMLRSPQRRALAMDLGPAAEGPGIGAPEPERSFVQPVPDGAVLSTQGDPAELAVRRETIRLAFVAALQHLPPRQRAVLILRDVLCWRAEEVAQLLESTVASVTSALQRARATVRTVVRVPGEPFRPADRTQRDLLARYCDAFERHDVEALVALLHEDATMSMPPFRFWLRGRDRIRLALLDPEASCAGARLVPVAANGSPAFWQLRPGPGGGYLPFGLVLLDVVDGLVAGVTTFLDADRLVTLFGQPDGIRPADR
;
A
#
# COMPACT_ATOMS: atom_id res chain seq x y z
N MET A 1 35.23 -48.90 -19.92
CA MET A 1 35.35 -48.08 -18.69
C MET A 1 34.26 -47.04 -18.71
N VAL A 2 33.17 -47.28 -17.99
CA VAL A 2 32.03 -46.37 -17.95
C VAL A 2 32.18 -45.54 -16.68
N GLY A 3 32.44 -44.24 -16.84
CA GLY A 3 32.57 -43.28 -15.73
C GLY A 3 31.21 -43.00 -15.09
N ARG A 4 31.12 -43.31 -13.82
CA ARG A 4 29.96 -43.04 -12.96
C ARG A 4 29.96 -41.56 -12.62
N VAL A 5 29.00 -40.79 -13.16
CA VAL A 5 28.75 -39.41 -12.75
C VAL A 5 28.09 -39.46 -11.36
N VAL A 6 28.79 -38.92 -10.37
CA VAL A 6 28.25 -38.71 -9.03
C VAL A 6 27.47 -37.40 -9.05
N GLU A 7 26.15 -37.47 -9.08
CA GLU A 7 25.28 -36.30 -8.83
C GLU A 7 25.44 -35.89 -7.36
N THR A 8 26.13 -34.81 -7.13
CA THR A 8 26.19 -34.16 -5.81
C THR A 8 24.93 -33.36 -5.66
N THR A 9 23.93 -33.91 -5.00
CA THR A 9 22.74 -33.18 -4.55
C THR A 9 23.20 -32.16 -3.51
N VAL A 10 23.23 -30.88 -3.87
CA VAL A 10 23.44 -29.79 -2.91
C VAL A 10 22.16 -29.69 -2.07
N GLU A 11 22.18 -30.30 -0.89
CA GLU A 11 21.14 -30.04 0.12
C GLU A 11 21.18 -28.57 0.52
N THR A 12 20.15 -27.81 0.13
CA THR A 12 19.95 -26.46 0.64
C THR A 12 19.72 -26.57 2.14
N PRO A 13 20.56 -25.95 2.98
CA PRO A 13 20.40 -26.05 4.44
C PRO A 13 19.04 -25.52 4.84
N GLN A 14 18.23 -26.36 5.50
CA GLN A 14 16.97 -25.94 6.07
C GLN A 14 17.23 -24.81 7.08
N PRO A 15 16.50 -23.68 7.01
CA PRO A 15 16.66 -22.61 7.97
C PRO A 15 16.39 -23.15 9.39
N PRO A 16 17.12 -22.70 10.41
CA PRO A 16 16.92 -23.16 11.78
C PRO A 16 15.47 -22.92 12.19
N ALA A 17 14.89 -23.83 12.98
CA ALA A 17 13.49 -23.80 13.43
C ALA A 17 13.05 -22.43 13.99
N GLN A 18 13.98 -21.69 14.57
CA GLN A 18 13.77 -20.31 15.04
C GLN A 18 13.47 -19.34 13.92
N ALA A 19 14.20 -19.41 12.79
CA ALA A 19 13.96 -18.54 11.65
C ALA A 19 12.57 -18.78 11.06
N TYR A 20 12.15 -20.04 10.96
CA TYR A 20 10.79 -20.38 10.52
C TYR A 20 9.71 -19.80 11.45
N ARG A 21 9.89 -19.89 12.76
CA ARG A 21 8.95 -19.30 13.74
C ARG A 21 8.82 -17.78 13.59
N LEU A 22 9.90 -17.06 13.28
CA LEU A 22 9.88 -15.62 13.08
C LEU A 22 9.19 -15.24 11.77
N GLU A 23 9.41 -16.01 10.70
CA GLU A 23 8.80 -15.78 9.39
C GLU A 23 7.26 -15.89 9.39
N THR A 24 6.66 -16.68 10.28
CA THR A 24 5.20 -16.76 10.40
C THR A 24 4.53 -15.41 10.74
N PHE A 25 5.29 -14.46 11.29
CA PHE A 25 4.82 -13.13 11.62
C PHE A 25 5.05 -12.10 10.52
N ARG A 26 5.74 -12.44 9.41
CA ARG A 26 6.12 -11.48 8.37
C ARG A 26 4.93 -10.65 7.88
N THR A 27 3.85 -11.27 7.43
CA THR A 27 2.69 -10.59 6.87
C THR A 27 2.05 -9.60 7.85
N GLU A 28 1.85 -9.99 9.12
CA GLU A 28 1.24 -9.09 10.10
C GLU A 28 2.18 -7.93 10.48
N LEU A 29 3.49 -8.18 10.55
CA LEU A 29 4.48 -7.14 10.80
C LEU A 29 4.60 -6.19 9.61
N THR A 30 4.55 -6.69 8.37
CA THR A 30 4.54 -5.85 7.17
C THR A 30 3.31 -4.94 7.17
N GLY A 31 2.13 -5.48 7.50
CA GLY A 31 0.92 -4.67 7.64
C GLY A 31 1.01 -3.60 8.72
N TYR A 32 1.66 -3.89 9.84
CA TYR A 32 1.94 -2.91 10.90
C TYR A 32 2.93 -1.84 10.42
N CYS A 33 4.08 -2.24 9.89
CA CYS A 33 5.13 -1.33 9.41
C CYS A 33 4.62 -0.45 8.27
N TYR A 34 3.80 -0.98 7.37
CA TYR A 34 3.18 -0.20 6.29
C TYR A 34 2.31 0.94 6.83
N ARG A 35 1.46 0.67 7.82
CA ARG A 35 0.64 1.72 8.46
C ARG A 35 1.51 2.74 9.21
N MET A 36 2.62 2.30 9.77
CA MET A 36 3.58 3.19 10.44
C MET A 36 4.32 4.10 9.45
N LEU A 37 4.80 3.56 8.33
CA LEU A 37 5.75 4.24 7.43
C LEU A 37 5.09 4.84 6.18
N GLY A 38 3.95 4.30 5.72
CA GLY A 38 3.25 4.76 4.52
C GLY A 38 3.93 4.39 3.21
N SER A 39 4.79 3.36 3.21
CA SER A 39 5.50 2.86 2.04
C SER A 39 5.63 1.34 2.12
N GLY A 40 5.26 0.64 1.04
CA GLY A 40 5.46 -0.81 0.93
C GLY A 40 6.94 -1.19 0.99
N PHE A 41 7.80 -0.43 0.34
CA PHE A 41 9.25 -0.65 0.34
C PHE A 41 9.86 -0.48 1.73
N GLU A 42 9.60 0.65 2.38
CA GLU A 42 10.11 0.89 3.74
C GLU A 42 9.51 -0.11 4.76
N ALA A 43 8.30 -0.60 4.52
CA ALA A 43 7.71 -1.63 5.36
C ALA A 43 8.46 -2.96 5.24
N GLU A 44 8.84 -3.36 4.03
CA GLU A 44 9.68 -4.55 3.82
C GLU A 44 11.06 -4.41 4.48
N ASP A 45 11.71 -3.26 4.30
CA ASP A 45 13.00 -2.97 4.95
C ASP A 45 12.87 -3.03 6.48
N ALA A 46 11.83 -2.42 7.05
CA ALA A 46 11.58 -2.43 8.49
C ALA A 46 11.33 -3.84 9.04
N VAL A 47 10.60 -4.67 8.30
CA VAL A 47 10.34 -6.06 8.69
C VAL A 47 11.63 -6.89 8.58
N GLN A 48 12.39 -6.73 7.52
CA GLN A 48 13.68 -7.40 7.36
C GLN A 48 14.61 -7.08 8.53
N GLU A 49 14.77 -5.81 8.87
CA GLU A 49 15.58 -5.37 10.02
C GLU A 49 15.02 -5.91 11.35
N THR A 50 13.69 -5.93 11.50
CA THR A 50 13.02 -6.50 12.67
C THR A 50 13.35 -7.97 12.85
N LEU A 51 13.24 -8.77 11.79
CA LEU A 51 13.53 -10.21 11.82
C LEU A 51 15.02 -10.49 12.07
N VAL A 52 15.90 -9.69 11.49
CA VAL A 52 17.36 -9.79 11.75
C VAL A 52 17.66 -9.46 13.22
N ARG A 53 17.12 -8.37 13.79
CA ARG A 53 17.30 -8.04 15.20
C ARG A 53 16.72 -9.12 16.12
N ALA A 54 15.54 -9.63 15.78
CA ALA A 54 14.90 -10.71 16.52
C ALA A 54 15.76 -11.98 16.50
N TRP A 55 16.27 -12.37 15.33
CA TRP A 55 17.13 -13.54 15.21
C TRP A 55 18.41 -13.41 16.03
N ARG A 56 19.09 -12.26 15.96
CA ARG A 56 20.33 -11.99 16.71
C ARG A 56 20.14 -11.96 18.22
N SER A 57 18.95 -11.67 18.70
CA SER A 57 18.63 -11.56 20.13
C SER A 57 17.67 -12.64 20.64
N PHE A 58 17.46 -13.69 19.85
CA PHE A 58 16.47 -14.73 20.18
C PHE A 58 16.80 -15.45 21.49
N ASP A 59 18.08 -15.64 21.81
CA ASP A 59 18.53 -16.24 23.09
C ASP A 59 18.14 -15.40 24.32
N ARG A 60 17.79 -14.11 24.14
CA ARG A 60 17.32 -13.23 25.19
C ARG A 60 15.81 -13.17 25.29
N TYR A 61 15.10 -13.83 24.34
CA TYR A 61 13.65 -13.92 24.40
C TYR A 61 13.23 -14.87 25.52
N ASP A 62 12.36 -14.38 26.41
CA ASP A 62 11.80 -15.16 27.53
C ASP A 62 10.27 -15.14 27.46
N GLU A 63 9.66 -16.27 27.17
CA GLU A 63 8.19 -16.45 27.07
C GLU A 63 7.44 -16.02 28.33
N ARG A 64 8.09 -16.10 29.51
CA ARG A 64 7.49 -15.67 30.80
C ARG A 64 7.29 -14.15 30.85
N ARG A 65 8.02 -13.38 30.06
CA ARG A 65 7.96 -11.91 30.00
C ARG A 65 6.98 -11.39 28.95
N GLY A 66 6.54 -12.24 28.04
CA GLY A 66 5.57 -11.88 27.00
C GLY A 66 5.61 -12.79 25.79
N SER A 67 4.55 -12.77 24.99
CA SER A 67 4.46 -13.59 23.78
C SER A 67 5.51 -13.18 22.74
N LEU A 68 5.92 -14.13 21.89
CA LEU A 68 6.81 -13.88 20.76
C LEU A 68 6.27 -12.74 19.88
N ARG A 69 4.95 -12.71 19.66
CA ARG A 69 4.26 -11.64 18.95
C ARG A 69 4.52 -10.27 19.57
N THR A 70 4.31 -10.12 20.87
CA THR A 70 4.53 -8.85 21.60
C THR A 70 5.98 -8.40 21.51
N TRP A 71 6.91 -9.33 21.63
CA TRP A 71 8.33 -9.05 21.53
C TRP A 71 8.74 -8.57 20.13
N LEU A 72 8.24 -9.21 19.06
CA LEU A 72 8.47 -8.81 17.68
C LEU A 72 7.89 -7.43 17.38
N TYR A 73 6.67 -7.14 17.85
CA TYR A 73 6.05 -5.82 17.69
C TYR A 73 6.82 -4.72 18.42
N ARG A 74 7.46 -5.02 19.57
CA ARG A 74 8.34 -4.06 20.23
C ARG A 74 9.55 -3.73 19.35
N ILE A 75 10.19 -4.74 18.76
CA ILE A 75 11.32 -4.52 17.86
C ILE A 75 10.87 -3.72 16.63
N ALA A 76 9.79 -4.14 15.96
CA ALA A 76 9.25 -3.46 14.79
C ALA A 76 8.88 -2.00 15.07
N THR A 77 8.26 -1.73 16.24
CA THR A 77 7.93 -0.36 16.64
C THR A 77 9.19 0.50 16.78
N ASN A 78 10.22 -0.01 17.42
CA ASN A 78 11.48 0.72 17.56
C ASN A 78 12.15 0.97 16.22
N VAL A 79 12.17 -0.03 15.31
CA VAL A 79 12.68 0.14 13.95
C VAL A 79 11.91 1.24 13.21
N CYS A 80 10.57 1.19 13.21
CA CYS A 80 9.75 2.22 12.58
C CYS A 80 9.96 3.61 13.20
N LEU A 81 10.06 3.71 14.53
CA LEU A 81 10.32 4.98 15.20
C LEU A 81 11.71 5.54 14.85
N ASP A 82 12.72 4.68 14.69
CA ASP A 82 14.06 5.09 14.26
C ASP A 82 14.04 5.62 12.82
N MET A 83 13.33 4.95 11.90
CA MET A 83 13.17 5.38 10.51
C MET A 83 12.39 6.71 10.39
N LEU A 84 11.47 6.97 11.31
CA LEU A 84 10.64 8.19 11.33
C LEU A 84 11.29 9.38 12.08
N ARG A 85 12.57 9.30 12.49
CA ARG A 85 13.28 10.45 13.11
C ARG A 85 13.50 11.61 12.14
N SER A 86 13.52 11.34 10.83
CA SER A 86 13.55 12.40 9.82
C SER A 86 12.18 13.07 9.71
N PRO A 87 12.08 14.42 9.59
CA PRO A 87 10.82 15.16 9.64
C PRO A 87 9.94 15.00 8.39
N GLN A 88 10.32 14.18 7.44
CA GLN A 88 9.54 13.98 6.22
C GLN A 88 8.26 13.18 6.49
N ARG A 89 7.13 13.79 6.15
CA ARG A 89 5.80 13.22 6.21
C ARG A 89 5.33 12.85 4.82
N ARG A 90 4.88 11.62 4.63
CA ARG A 90 4.24 11.17 3.41
C ARG A 90 2.82 11.72 3.32
N ALA A 91 2.37 12.05 2.12
CA ALA A 91 1.08 12.67 1.87
C ALA A 91 0.45 12.14 0.57
N LEU A 92 -0.81 12.43 0.34
CA LEU A 92 -1.42 12.34 -1.00
C LEU A 92 -1.10 13.62 -1.80
N ALA A 93 -1.18 13.56 -3.12
CA ALA A 93 -0.91 14.75 -3.97
C ALA A 93 -1.76 15.96 -3.58
N MET A 94 -3.03 15.73 -3.25
CA MET A 94 -3.97 16.77 -2.82
C MET A 94 -3.67 17.40 -1.45
N ASP A 95 -2.76 16.81 -0.66
CA ASP A 95 -2.29 17.38 0.61
C ASP A 95 -1.01 18.21 0.43
N LEU A 96 -0.36 18.11 -0.75
CA LEU A 96 0.90 18.79 -1.07
C LEU A 96 0.68 20.13 -1.79
N GLY A 97 -0.50 20.36 -2.35
CA GLY A 97 -0.80 21.60 -3.06
C GLY A 97 -2.21 21.65 -3.65
N PRO A 98 -2.59 22.77 -4.27
CA PRO A 98 -3.87 22.92 -4.95
C PRO A 98 -3.95 22.02 -6.19
N ALA A 99 -5.17 21.79 -6.68
CA ALA A 99 -5.40 21.12 -7.97
C ALA A 99 -4.73 21.89 -9.11
N ALA A 100 -4.19 21.17 -10.08
CA ALA A 100 -3.56 21.77 -11.25
C ALA A 100 -4.62 22.53 -12.09
N GLU A 101 -4.22 23.68 -12.61
CA GLU A 101 -5.06 24.51 -13.51
C GLU A 101 -4.75 24.29 -15.00
N GLY A 102 -3.58 23.67 -15.30
CA GLY A 102 -3.09 23.41 -16.65
C GLY A 102 -2.53 22.01 -16.82
N PRO A 103 -2.12 21.62 -18.04
CA PRO A 103 -1.72 20.27 -18.40
C PRO A 103 -0.33 19.85 -17.89
N GLY A 104 0.50 20.78 -17.42
CA GLY A 104 1.87 20.46 -16.99
C GLY A 104 1.94 19.63 -15.72
N ILE A 105 2.57 18.45 -15.77
CA ILE A 105 2.72 17.56 -14.62
C ILE A 105 3.83 18.00 -13.65
N GLY A 106 4.70 18.94 -14.06
CA GLY A 106 5.81 19.44 -13.24
C GLY A 106 6.98 18.46 -13.12
N ALA A 107 7.86 18.72 -12.16
CA ALA A 107 8.97 17.83 -11.83
C ALA A 107 8.53 16.79 -10.79
N PRO A 108 9.13 15.57 -10.80
CA PRO A 108 8.85 14.56 -9.79
C PRO A 108 9.37 15.01 -8.43
N GLU A 109 8.58 14.78 -7.41
CA GLU A 109 8.98 14.96 -6.02
C GLU A 109 9.80 13.77 -5.53
N PRO A 110 10.57 13.95 -4.45
CA PRO A 110 11.23 12.83 -3.79
C PRO A 110 10.20 11.75 -3.38
N GLU A 111 10.54 10.49 -3.57
CA GLU A 111 9.68 9.34 -3.24
C GLU A 111 9.09 9.37 -1.83
N ARG A 112 9.83 9.91 -0.87
CA ARG A 112 9.39 10.06 0.53
C ARG A 112 8.27 11.08 0.70
N SER A 113 7.91 11.83 -0.34
CA SER A 113 6.83 12.81 -0.28
C SER A 113 5.45 12.17 -0.33
N PHE A 114 5.33 10.98 -0.94
CA PHE A 114 4.03 10.33 -1.15
C PHE A 114 3.85 9.06 -0.32
N VAL A 115 2.60 8.81 0.08
CA VAL A 115 2.18 7.46 0.48
C VAL A 115 2.31 6.56 -0.75
N GLN A 116 2.97 5.43 -0.58
CA GLN A 116 3.23 4.47 -1.65
C GLN A 116 2.32 3.25 -1.52
N PRO A 117 2.04 2.54 -2.62
CA PRO A 117 1.18 1.38 -2.59
C PRO A 117 1.85 0.17 -1.92
N VAL A 118 1.03 -0.83 -1.60
CA VAL A 118 1.48 -2.11 -1.06
C VAL A 118 0.63 -3.26 -1.63
N PRO A 119 1.22 -4.42 -1.97
CA PRO A 119 0.47 -5.61 -2.36
C PRO A 119 -0.38 -6.12 -1.19
N ASP A 120 -1.64 -6.46 -1.44
CA ASP A 120 -2.54 -7.01 -0.42
C ASP A 120 -1.95 -8.27 0.23
N GLY A 121 -1.37 -9.17 -0.58
CA GLY A 121 -0.78 -10.41 -0.09
C GLY A 121 0.40 -10.24 0.87
N ALA A 122 1.08 -9.08 0.82
CA ALA A 122 2.18 -8.78 1.74
C ALA A 122 1.71 -8.32 3.13
N VAL A 123 0.47 -7.78 3.24
CA VAL A 123 -0.01 -7.09 4.45
C VAL A 123 -1.32 -7.64 5.02
N LEU A 124 -2.04 -8.47 4.25
CA LEU A 124 -3.29 -9.09 4.65
C LEU A 124 -3.12 -10.62 4.71
N SER A 125 -3.46 -11.20 5.86
CA SER A 125 -3.62 -12.65 5.94
C SER A 125 -4.85 -13.08 5.13
N THR A 126 -4.74 -14.19 4.44
CA THR A 126 -5.88 -14.84 3.76
C THR A 126 -6.76 -15.64 4.71
N GLN A 127 -6.31 -15.83 5.96
CA GLN A 127 -7.01 -16.58 6.99
C GLN A 127 -7.71 -15.61 7.95
N GLY A 128 -8.95 -15.92 8.32
CA GLY A 128 -9.72 -15.18 9.32
C GLY A 128 -11.19 -15.02 8.93
N ASP A 129 -11.96 -14.41 9.84
CA ASP A 129 -13.35 -14.05 9.59
C ASP A 129 -13.46 -13.03 8.45
N PRO A 130 -14.37 -13.20 7.47
CA PRO A 130 -14.60 -12.24 6.41
C PRO A 130 -14.85 -10.80 6.88
N ALA A 131 -15.51 -10.60 8.02
CA ALA A 131 -15.74 -9.28 8.61
C ALA A 131 -14.43 -8.65 9.10
N GLU A 132 -13.55 -9.42 9.76
CA GLU A 132 -12.23 -8.95 10.17
C GLU A 132 -11.35 -8.63 8.97
N LEU A 133 -11.39 -9.45 7.92
CA LEU A 133 -10.64 -9.21 6.67
C LEU A 133 -11.10 -7.92 5.98
N ALA A 134 -12.41 -7.62 5.99
CA ALA A 134 -12.95 -6.37 5.47
C ALA A 134 -12.40 -5.16 6.25
N VAL A 135 -12.42 -5.21 7.58
CA VAL A 135 -11.85 -4.14 8.42
C VAL A 135 -10.35 -3.97 8.17
N ARG A 136 -9.61 -5.07 8.05
CA ARG A 136 -8.17 -5.01 7.75
C ARG A 136 -7.88 -4.37 6.40
N ARG A 137 -8.69 -4.65 5.36
CA ARG A 137 -8.58 -4.01 4.04
C ARG A 137 -8.78 -2.50 4.12
N GLU A 138 -9.80 -2.03 4.85
CA GLU A 138 -10.03 -0.59 5.02
C GLU A 138 -8.83 0.13 5.65
N THR A 139 -8.12 -0.53 6.56
CA THR A 139 -6.99 0.07 7.28
C THR A 139 -5.68 0.12 6.50
N ILE A 140 -5.62 -0.44 5.29
CA ILE A 140 -4.48 -0.33 4.37
C ILE A 140 -4.77 0.55 3.15
N ARG A 141 -5.99 1.08 3.00
CA ARG A 141 -6.32 2.01 1.91
C ARG A 141 -5.45 3.26 2.00
N LEU A 142 -5.09 3.81 0.84
CA LEU A 142 -4.20 4.97 0.76
C LEU A 142 -4.69 6.15 1.60
N ALA A 143 -5.98 6.45 1.56
CA ALA A 143 -6.58 7.55 2.32
C ALA A 143 -6.40 7.38 3.85
N PHE A 144 -6.60 6.14 4.37
CA PHE A 144 -6.39 5.87 5.78
C PHE A 144 -4.91 5.94 6.16
N VAL A 145 -4.04 5.33 5.36
CA VAL A 145 -2.59 5.35 5.60
C VAL A 145 -2.05 6.78 5.53
N ALA A 146 -2.53 7.61 4.60
CA ALA A 146 -2.20 9.04 4.52
C ALA A 146 -2.66 9.79 5.78
N ALA A 147 -3.88 9.54 6.25
CA ALA A 147 -4.38 10.15 7.48
C ALA A 147 -3.51 9.80 8.70
N LEU A 148 -3.01 8.57 8.78
CA LEU A 148 -2.07 8.16 9.84
C LEU A 148 -0.77 8.97 9.80
N GLN A 149 -0.30 9.41 8.61
CA GLN A 149 0.94 10.17 8.49
C GLN A 149 0.83 11.57 9.12
N HIS A 150 -0.37 12.07 9.42
CA HIS A 150 -0.60 13.30 10.18
C HIS A 150 -0.33 13.16 11.68
N LEU A 151 -0.22 11.94 12.17
CA LEU A 151 0.02 11.67 13.59
C LEU A 151 1.52 11.70 13.95
N PRO A 152 1.90 12.22 15.10
CA PRO A 152 3.21 11.97 15.66
C PRO A 152 3.47 10.45 15.75
N PRO A 153 4.71 9.96 15.48
CA PRO A 153 4.98 8.53 15.34
C PRO A 153 4.50 7.66 16.49
N ARG A 154 4.66 8.11 17.75
CA ARG A 154 4.18 7.37 18.94
C ARG A 154 2.64 7.33 19.01
N GLN A 155 1.95 8.41 18.66
CA GLN A 155 0.48 8.42 18.62
C GLN A 155 -0.06 7.53 17.51
N ARG A 156 0.63 7.48 16.38
CA ARG A 156 0.35 6.56 15.27
C ARG A 156 0.46 5.11 15.72
N ALA A 157 1.57 4.74 16.36
CA ALA A 157 1.75 3.38 16.91
C ALA A 157 0.62 3.01 17.88
N VAL A 158 0.26 3.90 18.80
CA VAL A 158 -0.84 3.69 19.76
C VAL A 158 -2.15 3.45 19.02
N LEU A 159 -2.49 4.26 18.03
CA LEU A 159 -3.76 4.12 17.29
C LEU A 159 -3.78 2.80 16.52
N ILE A 160 -2.71 2.43 15.83
CA ILE A 160 -2.65 1.17 15.07
C ILE A 160 -2.78 -0.03 16.02
N LEU A 161 -2.04 -0.05 17.12
CA LEU A 161 -2.11 -1.16 18.08
C LEU A 161 -3.48 -1.29 18.74
N ARG A 162 -4.11 -0.15 19.12
CA ARG A 162 -5.38 -0.13 19.86
C ARG A 162 -6.60 -0.33 18.94
N ASP A 163 -6.68 0.40 17.83
CA ASP A 163 -7.90 0.48 17.01
C ASP A 163 -7.87 -0.46 15.81
N VAL A 164 -6.68 -0.75 15.27
CA VAL A 164 -6.54 -1.65 14.11
C VAL A 164 -6.24 -3.09 14.56
N LEU A 165 -5.34 -3.26 15.53
CA LEU A 165 -4.89 -4.57 15.99
C LEU A 165 -5.60 -5.03 17.29
N CYS A 166 -6.46 -4.19 17.86
CA CYS A 166 -7.31 -4.48 19.01
C CYS A 166 -6.55 -4.92 20.28
N TRP A 167 -5.29 -4.45 20.46
CA TRP A 167 -4.51 -4.75 21.64
C TRP A 167 -5.06 -4.03 22.88
N ARG A 168 -4.91 -4.62 24.07
CA ARG A 168 -5.31 -3.98 25.33
C ARG A 168 -4.38 -2.81 25.67
N ALA A 169 -4.89 -1.83 26.41
CA ALA A 169 -4.12 -0.63 26.77
C ALA A 169 -2.86 -0.98 27.58
N GLU A 170 -2.95 -2.01 28.45
CA GLU A 170 -1.84 -2.52 29.25
C GLU A 170 -0.74 -3.11 28.38
N GLU A 171 -1.10 -3.87 27.35
CA GLU A 171 -0.14 -4.47 26.40
C GLU A 171 0.60 -3.39 25.61
N VAL A 172 -0.14 -2.37 25.16
CA VAL A 172 0.46 -1.23 24.45
C VAL A 172 1.35 -0.39 25.37
N ALA A 173 0.93 -0.18 26.61
CA ALA A 173 1.73 0.54 27.60
C ALA A 173 3.05 -0.19 27.89
N GLN A 174 3.01 -1.51 28.05
CA GLN A 174 4.19 -2.34 28.23
C GLN A 174 5.10 -2.33 26.98
N LEU A 175 4.51 -2.42 25.77
CA LEU A 175 5.26 -2.41 24.52
C LEU A 175 6.01 -1.08 24.31
N LEU A 176 5.34 0.05 24.61
CA LEU A 176 5.89 1.40 24.42
C LEU A 176 6.67 1.94 25.62
N GLU A 177 6.86 1.12 26.67
CA GLU A 177 7.50 1.51 27.94
C GLU A 177 6.87 2.79 28.51
N SER A 178 5.54 2.77 28.66
CA SER A 178 4.70 3.91 29.01
C SER A 178 3.64 3.52 30.04
N THR A 179 2.74 4.43 30.41
CA THR A 179 1.61 4.17 31.30
C THR A 179 0.31 4.03 30.50
N VAL A 180 -0.67 3.29 31.06
CA VAL A 180 -2.02 3.15 30.48
C VAL A 180 -2.67 4.53 30.30
N ALA A 181 -2.49 5.45 31.26
CA ALA A 181 -3.01 6.82 31.14
C ALA A 181 -2.40 7.58 29.94
N SER A 182 -1.08 7.42 29.72
CA SER A 182 -0.39 8.00 28.56
C SER A 182 -0.90 7.41 27.23
N VAL A 183 -1.08 6.09 27.16
CA VAL A 183 -1.65 5.40 25.99
C VAL A 183 -3.07 5.92 25.70
N THR A 184 -3.94 6.01 26.73
CA THR A 184 -5.31 6.51 26.57
C THR A 184 -5.34 7.94 26.07
N SER A 185 -4.52 8.84 26.63
CA SER A 185 -4.43 10.23 26.21
C SER A 185 -3.86 10.35 24.77
N ALA A 186 -2.87 9.53 24.41
CA ALA A 186 -2.32 9.50 23.05
C ALA A 186 -3.37 9.02 22.05
N LEU A 187 -4.15 7.99 22.38
CA LEU A 187 -5.23 7.47 21.55
C LEU A 187 -6.32 8.51 21.30
N GLN A 188 -6.75 9.24 22.36
CA GLN A 188 -7.75 10.29 22.23
C GLN A 188 -7.28 11.40 21.25
N ARG A 189 -6.02 11.87 21.39
CA ARG A 189 -5.45 12.86 20.47
C ARG A 189 -5.33 12.32 19.04
N ALA A 190 -4.87 11.08 18.88
CA ALA A 190 -4.76 10.45 17.56
C ALA A 190 -6.12 10.36 16.85
N ARG A 191 -7.16 9.89 17.56
CA ARG A 191 -8.53 9.83 17.02
C ARG A 191 -9.08 11.20 16.64
N ALA A 192 -8.84 12.23 17.47
CA ALA A 192 -9.25 13.59 17.16
C ALA A 192 -8.59 14.08 15.86
N THR A 193 -7.27 13.91 15.72
CA THR A 193 -6.55 14.30 14.50
C THR A 193 -7.06 13.54 13.27
N VAL A 194 -7.19 12.21 13.35
CA VAL A 194 -7.64 11.40 12.20
C VAL A 194 -9.03 11.83 11.74
N ARG A 195 -9.96 12.12 12.66
CA ARG A 195 -11.31 12.61 12.31
C ARG A 195 -11.30 13.92 11.53
N THR A 196 -10.33 14.79 11.73
CA THR A 196 -10.24 16.08 11.01
C THR A 196 -9.59 15.97 9.64
N VAL A 197 -8.80 14.91 9.40
CA VAL A 197 -8.02 14.74 8.16
C VAL A 197 -8.59 13.69 7.23
N VAL A 198 -9.33 12.69 7.75
CA VAL A 198 -9.94 11.67 6.89
C VAL A 198 -10.98 12.34 5.99
N ARG A 199 -10.73 12.30 4.70
CA ARG A 199 -11.72 12.62 3.66
C ARG A 199 -12.78 11.51 3.67
N VAL A 200 -13.94 11.77 3.06
CA VAL A 200 -15.02 10.78 2.97
C VAL A 200 -14.41 9.45 2.49
N PRO A 201 -14.45 8.39 3.30
CA PRO A 201 -13.94 7.10 2.86
C PRO A 201 -14.73 6.63 1.64
N GLY A 202 -14.04 6.19 0.59
CA GLY A 202 -14.71 5.47 -0.48
C GLY A 202 -15.37 4.20 0.04
N GLU A 203 -16.27 3.63 -0.73
CA GLU A 203 -16.90 2.35 -0.37
C GLU A 203 -15.86 1.24 -0.17
N PRO A 204 -16.08 0.32 0.80
CA PRO A 204 -15.23 -0.86 0.94
C PRO A 204 -15.18 -1.67 -0.35
N PHE A 205 -14.00 -1.99 -0.82
CA PHE A 205 -13.86 -2.85 -1.99
C PHE A 205 -14.21 -4.30 -1.63
N ARG A 206 -15.23 -4.80 -2.31
CA ARG A 206 -15.74 -6.17 -2.18
C ARG A 206 -15.63 -6.89 -3.52
N PRO A 207 -14.59 -7.70 -3.75
CA PRO A 207 -14.40 -8.38 -5.04
C PRO A 207 -15.57 -9.25 -5.50
N ALA A 208 -16.40 -9.71 -4.56
CA ALA A 208 -17.61 -10.50 -4.86
C ALA A 208 -18.85 -9.63 -5.17
N ASP A 209 -18.81 -8.32 -4.93
CA ASP A 209 -19.92 -7.42 -5.22
C ASP A 209 -20.10 -7.25 -6.73
N ARG A 210 -21.32 -7.56 -7.20
CA ARG A 210 -21.63 -7.51 -8.64
C ARG A 210 -21.60 -6.09 -9.19
N THR A 211 -22.14 -5.14 -8.45
CA THR A 211 -22.20 -3.73 -8.87
C THR A 211 -20.80 -3.15 -9.05
N GLN A 212 -19.92 -3.42 -8.08
CA GLN A 212 -18.51 -2.98 -8.18
C GLN A 212 -17.79 -3.67 -9.34
N ARG A 213 -17.97 -4.97 -9.54
CA ARG A 213 -17.40 -5.69 -10.68
C ARG A 213 -17.86 -5.14 -12.03
N ASP A 214 -19.17 -4.88 -12.16
CA ASP A 214 -19.74 -4.32 -13.40
C ASP A 214 -19.20 -2.90 -13.67
N LEU A 215 -19.04 -2.06 -12.63
CA LEU A 215 -18.39 -0.75 -12.75
C LEU A 215 -16.93 -0.89 -13.23
N LEU A 216 -16.14 -1.76 -12.60
CA LEU A 216 -14.75 -1.96 -12.94
C LEU A 216 -14.56 -2.53 -14.34
N ALA A 217 -15.42 -3.45 -14.77
CA ALA A 217 -15.40 -3.98 -16.13
C ALA A 217 -15.68 -2.88 -17.17
N ARG A 218 -16.66 -2.02 -16.92
CA ARG A 218 -16.96 -0.85 -17.78
C ARG A 218 -15.81 0.15 -17.80
N TYR A 219 -15.17 0.38 -16.64
CA TYR A 219 -14.02 1.27 -16.55
C TYR A 219 -12.84 0.75 -17.40
N CYS A 220 -12.49 -0.53 -17.27
CA CYS A 220 -11.44 -1.16 -18.06
C CYS A 220 -11.74 -1.10 -19.55
N ASP A 221 -12.96 -1.49 -19.97
CA ASP A 221 -13.39 -1.49 -21.36
C ASP A 221 -13.33 -0.08 -21.98
N ALA A 222 -13.84 0.95 -21.29
CA ALA A 222 -13.78 2.34 -21.75
C ALA A 222 -12.32 2.84 -21.82
N PHE A 223 -11.49 2.50 -20.84
CA PHE A 223 -10.10 2.88 -20.82
C PHE A 223 -9.29 2.25 -21.98
N GLU A 224 -9.43 0.94 -22.20
CA GLU A 224 -8.71 0.20 -23.25
C GLU A 224 -9.14 0.61 -24.65
N ARG A 225 -10.39 0.99 -24.85
CA ARG A 225 -10.88 1.54 -26.11
C ARG A 225 -10.56 3.03 -26.28
N HIS A 226 -9.97 3.65 -25.27
CA HIS A 226 -9.76 5.10 -25.23
C HIS A 226 -11.05 5.91 -25.44
N ASP A 227 -12.17 5.39 -24.97
CA ASP A 227 -13.48 6.05 -25.00
C ASP A 227 -13.58 7.02 -23.79
N VAL A 228 -13.06 8.23 -23.99
CA VAL A 228 -12.96 9.24 -22.93
C VAL A 228 -14.35 9.63 -22.41
N GLU A 229 -15.36 9.71 -23.26
CA GLU A 229 -16.72 10.07 -22.84
C GLU A 229 -17.35 8.99 -21.98
N ALA A 230 -17.22 7.71 -22.38
CA ALA A 230 -17.66 6.60 -21.55
C ALA A 230 -16.91 6.52 -20.22
N LEU A 231 -15.60 6.79 -20.23
CA LEU A 231 -14.78 6.79 -19.02
C LEU A 231 -15.21 7.90 -18.03
N VAL A 232 -15.39 9.13 -18.53
CA VAL A 232 -15.83 10.29 -17.75
C VAL A 232 -17.25 10.10 -17.18
N ALA A 233 -18.13 9.40 -17.90
CA ALA A 233 -19.47 9.07 -17.42
C ALA A 233 -19.46 8.15 -16.17
N LEU A 234 -18.36 7.40 -15.93
CA LEU A 234 -18.20 6.55 -14.75
C LEU A 234 -17.61 7.32 -13.55
N LEU A 235 -17.13 8.56 -13.74
CA LEU A 235 -16.53 9.36 -12.67
C LEU A 235 -17.60 10.06 -11.83
N HIS A 236 -17.33 10.19 -10.54
CA HIS A 236 -18.07 11.09 -9.66
C HIS A 236 -17.88 12.55 -10.09
N GLU A 237 -18.86 13.44 -9.82
CA GLU A 237 -18.78 14.85 -10.19
C GLU A 237 -17.51 15.54 -9.68
N ASP A 238 -17.15 15.28 -8.42
CA ASP A 238 -15.96 15.77 -7.74
C ASP A 238 -14.75 14.81 -7.84
N ALA A 239 -14.73 13.91 -8.81
CA ALA A 239 -13.65 12.94 -8.94
C ALA A 239 -12.27 13.60 -8.95
N THR A 240 -11.29 12.91 -8.38
CA THR A 240 -9.89 13.35 -8.38
C THR A 240 -9.03 12.41 -9.20
N MET A 241 -8.01 12.96 -9.86
CA MET A 241 -6.98 12.19 -10.56
C MET A 241 -5.62 12.68 -10.11
N SER A 242 -4.71 11.78 -9.73
CA SER A 242 -3.36 12.12 -9.30
C SER A 242 -2.33 11.15 -9.84
N MET A 243 -1.09 11.62 -10.04
CA MET A 243 -0.01 10.84 -10.64
C MET A 243 1.30 10.95 -9.83
N PRO A 244 1.40 10.32 -8.64
CA PRO A 244 2.68 10.23 -7.94
C PRO A 244 3.77 9.57 -8.82
N PRO A 245 5.02 10.08 -8.82
CA PRO A 245 5.60 11.00 -7.84
C PRO A 245 5.48 12.50 -8.17
N PHE A 246 4.53 12.90 -8.97
CA PHE A 246 4.30 14.32 -9.29
C PHE A 246 3.26 14.93 -8.34
N ARG A 247 3.39 16.22 -8.00
CA ARG A 247 2.36 16.96 -7.25
C ARG A 247 1.08 17.18 -8.03
N PHE A 248 1.11 16.83 -9.32
CA PHE A 248 0.00 16.99 -10.22
C PHE A 248 -1.22 16.20 -9.76
N TRP A 249 -2.34 16.89 -9.62
CA TRP A 249 -3.65 16.28 -9.45
C TRP A 249 -4.76 17.19 -9.98
N LEU A 250 -5.84 16.59 -10.42
CA LEU A 250 -7.00 17.23 -11.00
C LEU A 250 -8.22 16.99 -10.13
N ARG A 251 -9.19 17.91 -10.17
CA ARG A 251 -10.49 17.76 -9.53
C ARG A 251 -11.60 18.09 -10.51
N GLY A 252 -12.62 17.24 -10.57
CA GLY A 252 -13.82 17.37 -11.38
C GLY A 252 -13.70 16.71 -12.76
N ARG A 253 -14.82 16.20 -13.24
CA ARG A 253 -14.94 15.45 -14.51
C ARG A 253 -14.38 16.23 -15.70
N ASP A 254 -14.67 17.53 -15.80
CA ASP A 254 -14.31 18.33 -16.96
C ASP A 254 -12.79 18.47 -17.11
N ARG A 255 -12.09 18.69 -15.99
CA ARG A 255 -10.63 18.79 -15.98
C ARG A 255 -9.98 17.45 -16.30
N ILE A 256 -10.51 16.37 -15.75
CA ILE A 256 -10.03 15.02 -16.03
C ILE A 256 -10.27 14.68 -17.50
N ARG A 257 -11.45 15.04 -18.05
CA ARG A 257 -11.76 14.87 -19.46
C ARG A 257 -10.75 15.57 -20.37
N LEU A 258 -10.44 16.83 -20.09
CA LEU A 258 -9.47 17.60 -20.87
C LEU A 258 -8.06 16.97 -20.83
N ALA A 259 -7.63 16.46 -19.67
CA ALA A 259 -6.35 15.78 -19.53
C ALA A 259 -6.32 14.44 -20.28
N LEU A 260 -7.42 13.69 -20.32
CA LEU A 260 -7.51 12.42 -21.06
C LEU A 260 -7.55 12.62 -22.59
N LEU A 261 -8.03 13.77 -23.05
CA LEU A 261 -8.08 14.13 -24.46
C LEU A 261 -6.76 14.74 -24.98
N ASP A 262 -5.81 15.05 -24.09
CA ASP A 262 -4.52 15.60 -24.47
C ASP A 262 -3.71 14.55 -25.24
N PRO A 263 -3.36 14.80 -26.52
CA PRO A 263 -2.60 13.86 -27.33
C PRO A 263 -1.21 13.51 -26.75
N GLU A 264 -0.58 14.45 -26.02
CA GLU A 264 0.74 14.24 -25.41
C GLU A 264 0.66 13.36 -24.15
N ALA A 265 -0.48 13.38 -23.47
CA ALA A 265 -0.75 12.57 -22.28
C ALA A 265 -1.59 11.32 -22.60
N SER A 266 -1.82 10.99 -23.88
CA SER A 266 -2.71 9.93 -24.32
C SER A 266 -2.34 8.57 -23.75
N CYS A 267 -3.36 7.88 -23.21
CA CYS A 267 -3.28 6.47 -22.81
C CYS A 267 -3.74 5.52 -23.92
N ALA A 268 -3.85 5.99 -25.17
CA ALA A 268 -4.33 5.19 -26.30
C ALA A 268 -3.51 3.89 -26.47
N GLY A 269 -4.20 2.77 -26.64
CA GLY A 269 -3.58 1.44 -26.77
C GLY A 269 -3.09 0.82 -25.45
N ALA A 270 -3.22 1.51 -24.32
CA ALA A 270 -2.87 0.96 -23.03
C ALA A 270 -3.88 -0.13 -22.59
N ARG A 271 -3.43 -1.06 -21.72
CA ARG A 271 -4.25 -2.12 -21.13
C ARG A 271 -4.21 -2.03 -19.61
N LEU A 272 -5.29 -2.52 -18.98
CA LEU A 272 -5.41 -2.64 -17.53
C LEU A 272 -5.43 -4.11 -17.11
N VAL A 273 -4.46 -4.54 -16.30
CA VAL A 273 -4.38 -5.89 -15.76
C VAL A 273 -4.65 -5.84 -14.26
N PRO A 274 -5.67 -6.53 -13.74
CA PRO A 274 -6.01 -6.49 -12.31
C PRO A 274 -4.85 -6.92 -11.42
N VAL A 275 -4.71 -6.23 -10.28
CA VAL A 275 -3.74 -6.56 -9.23
C VAL A 275 -4.36 -6.26 -7.87
N ALA A 276 -3.97 -7.00 -6.83
CA ALA A 276 -4.46 -6.77 -5.48
C ALA A 276 -3.53 -5.79 -4.74
N ALA A 277 -4.01 -4.56 -4.50
CA ALA A 277 -3.25 -3.51 -3.86
C ALA A 277 -4.12 -2.64 -2.94
N ASN A 278 -3.61 -2.35 -1.74
CA ASN A 278 -4.21 -1.41 -0.78
C ASN A 278 -5.67 -1.66 -0.44
N GLY A 279 -6.16 -2.89 -0.55
CA GLY A 279 -7.57 -3.22 -0.33
C GLY A 279 -8.54 -2.46 -1.23
N SER A 280 -8.06 -1.94 -2.36
CA SER A 280 -8.79 -1.12 -3.32
C SER A 280 -8.81 -1.80 -4.69
N PRO A 281 -9.77 -1.46 -5.59
CA PRO A 281 -9.66 -1.84 -7.00
C PRO A 281 -8.36 -1.30 -7.58
N ALA A 282 -7.52 -2.19 -8.12
CA ALA A 282 -6.22 -1.78 -8.64
C ALA A 282 -5.85 -2.54 -9.92
N PHE A 283 -5.05 -1.87 -10.76
CA PHE A 283 -4.65 -2.39 -12.06
C PHE A 283 -3.22 -1.97 -12.38
N TRP A 284 -2.45 -2.87 -12.96
CA TRP A 284 -1.31 -2.49 -13.75
C TRP A 284 -1.79 -1.81 -15.03
N GLN A 285 -1.33 -0.60 -15.28
CA GLN A 285 -1.45 0.04 -16.58
C GLN A 285 -0.25 -0.35 -17.41
N LEU A 286 -0.52 -0.97 -18.56
CA LEU A 286 0.48 -1.40 -19.53
C LEU A 286 0.38 -0.53 -20.76
N ARG A 287 1.53 -0.17 -21.35
CA ARG A 287 1.61 0.54 -22.64
C ARG A 287 2.23 -0.33 -23.72
N PRO A 288 1.87 -0.14 -25.00
CA PRO A 288 2.54 -0.79 -26.11
C PRO A 288 4.05 -0.54 -26.07
N GLY A 289 4.83 -1.59 -26.15
CA GLY A 289 6.29 -1.54 -26.18
C GLY A 289 6.86 -1.74 -27.58
N PRO A 290 8.18 -1.48 -27.76
CA PRO A 290 8.87 -1.81 -29.00
C PRO A 290 8.78 -3.31 -29.28
N GLY A 291 8.43 -3.70 -30.51
CA GLY A 291 8.32 -5.12 -30.89
C GLY A 291 6.97 -5.78 -30.68
N GLY A 292 5.90 -5.01 -30.37
CA GLY A 292 4.52 -5.50 -30.33
C GLY A 292 4.08 -6.14 -29.01
N GLY A 293 4.89 -6.04 -27.95
CA GLY A 293 4.52 -6.45 -26.58
C GLY A 293 3.98 -5.27 -25.75
N TYR A 294 3.72 -5.55 -24.47
CA TYR A 294 3.31 -4.53 -23.51
C TYR A 294 4.37 -4.39 -22.40
N LEU A 295 4.55 -3.16 -21.91
CA LEU A 295 5.44 -2.84 -20.80
C LEU A 295 4.65 -2.21 -19.66
N PRO A 296 5.01 -2.47 -18.39
CA PRO A 296 4.43 -1.77 -17.26
C PRO A 296 4.70 -0.27 -17.37
N PHE A 297 3.65 0.52 -17.19
CA PHE A 297 3.74 1.98 -17.19
C PHE A 297 3.48 2.56 -15.79
N GLY A 298 2.51 2.00 -15.07
CA GLY A 298 2.16 2.45 -13.73
C GLY A 298 1.15 1.54 -13.06
N LEU A 299 0.89 1.83 -11.80
CA LEU A 299 -0.10 1.14 -10.97
C LEU A 299 -1.26 2.09 -10.71
N VAL A 300 -2.45 1.74 -11.17
CA VAL A 300 -3.68 2.51 -11.00
C VAL A 300 -4.46 1.97 -9.82
N LEU A 301 -4.82 2.82 -8.86
CA LEU A 301 -5.76 2.52 -7.79
C LEU A 301 -7.00 3.38 -7.95
N LEU A 302 -8.18 2.78 -7.74
CA LEU A 302 -9.46 3.46 -7.81
C LEU A 302 -10.12 3.57 -6.43
N ASP A 303 -10.71 4.72 -6.16
CA ASP A 303 -11.64 4.90 -5.05
C ASP A 303 -13.07 4.97 -5.62
N VAL A 304 -14.00 4.20 -5.05
CA VAL A 304 -15.39 4.12 -5.46
C VAL A 304 -16.27 4.73 -4.37
N VAL A 305 -17.23 5.57 -4.75
CA VAL A 305 -18.24 6.16 -3.88
C VAL A 305 -19.56 6.18 -4.66
N ASP A 306 -20.65 5.73 -4.05
CA ASP A 306 -22.00 5.72 -4.64
C ASP A 306 -22.05 5.03 -6.04
N GLY A 307 -21.26 3.97 -6.22
CA GLY A 307 -21.19 3.24 -7.49
C GLY A 307 -20.50 3.99 -8.64
N LEU A 308 -19.76 5.05 -8.34
CA LEU A 308 -18.95 5.83 -9.29
C LEU A 308 -17.48 5.90 -8.84
N VAL A 309 -16.58 6.14 -9.78
CA VAL A 309 -15.16 6.35 -9.48
C VAL A 309 -14.94 7.77 -8.95
N ALA A 310 -14.60 7.89 -7.68
CA ALA A 310 -14.37 9.16 -7.01
C ALA A 310 -12.88 9.56 -6.99
N GLY A 311 -11.97 8.60 -7.18
CA GLY A 311 -10.54 8.86 -7.21
C GLY A 311 -9.79 7.91 -8.13
N VAL A 312 -8.81 8.44 -8.84
CA VAL A 312 -7.86 7.69 -9.67
C VAL A 312 -6.46 8.11 -9.23
N THR A 313 -5.68 7.18 -8.71
CA THR A 313 -4.28 7.43 -8.35
C THR A 313 -3.40 6.52 -9.19
N THR A 314 -2.57 7.09 -10.06
CA THR A 314 -1.63 6.34 -10.92
C THR A 314 -0.20 6.56 -10.45
N PHE A 315 0.40 5.54 -9.87
CA PHE A 315 1.82 5.54 -9.50
C PHE A 315 2.67 5.24 -10.73
N LEU A 316 3.56 6.15 -11.11
CA LEU A 316 4.28 6.11 -12.40
C LEU A 316 5.68 5.46 -12.34
N ASP A 317 6.16 5.05 -11.18
CA ASP A 317 7.46 4.37 -11.01
C ASP A 317 7.32 2.85 -11.24
N ALA A 318 7.01 2.45 -12.48
CA ALA A 318 6.69 1.06 -12.80
C ALA A 318 7.85 0.09 -12.54
N ASP A 319 9.08 0.47 -12.87
CA ASP A 319 10.26 -0.39 -12.70
C ASP A 319 10.47 -0.78 -11.22
N ARG A 320 10.28 0.18 -10.34
CA ARG A 320 10.36 -0.03 -8.91
C ARG A 320 9.16 -0.79 -8.38
N LEU A 321 7.95 -0.47 -8.84
CA LEU A 321 6.73 -1.16 -8.42
C LEU A 321 6.76 -2.65 -8.78
N VAL A 322 7.37 -3.01 -9.91
CA VAL A 322 7.58 -4.42 -10.30
C VAL A 322 8.40 -5.19 -9.26
N THR A 323 9.36 -4.55 -8.58
CA THR A 323 10.12 -5.24 -7.52
C THR A 323 9.26 -5.58 -6.30
N LEU A 324 8.23 -4.79 -6.02
CA LEU A 324 7.33 -4.98 -4.89
C LEU A 324 6.12 -5.88 -5.23
N PHE A 325 5.53 -5.70 -6.41
CA PHE A 325 4.29 -6.36 -6.82
C PHE A 325 4.51 -7.59 -7.71
N GLY A 326 5.73 -7.80 -8.21
CA GLY A 326 6.01 -8.78 -9.26
C GLY A 326 5.64 -8.27 -10.66
N GLN A 327 6.04 -9.02 -11.66
CA GLN A 327 5.68 -8.75 -13.05
C GLN A 327 4.17 -8.97 -13.25
N PRO A 328 3.48 -8.06 -13.99
CA PRO A 328 2.09 -8.28 -14.36
C PRO A 328 1.92 -9.55 -15.20
N ASP A 329 0.80 -10.25 -15.00
CA ASP A 329 0.47 -11.43 -15.79
C ASP A 329 0.38 -11.11 -17.29
N GLY A 330 0.87 -12.02 -18.14
CA GLY A 330 0.79 -11.89 -19.61
C GLY A 330 1.89 -11.03 -20.26
N ILE A 331 2.85 -10.53 -19.49
CA ILE A 331 4.04 -9.88 -20.05
C ILE A 331 5.15 -10.94 -20.19
N ARG A 332 5.63 -11.13 -21.44
CA ARG A 332 6.92 -11.81 -21.63
C ARG A 332 8.03 -10.85 -21.22
N PRO A 333 9.02 -11.31 -20.42
CA PRO A 333 10.22 -10.51 -20.19
C PRO A 333 10.78 -10.10 -21.55
N ALA A 334 11.04 -8.81 -21.73
CA ALA A 334 11.79 -8.39 -22.89
C ALA A 334 13.16 -9.06 -22.80
N ASP A 335 13.55 -9.79 -23.84
CA ASP A 335 14.90 -10.31 -23.98
C ASP A 335 15.87 -9.12 -23.81
N ARG A 336 16.67 -9.17 -22.73
CA ARG A 336 17.71 -8.18 -22.44
C ARG A 336 18.91 -8.42 -23.29
#